data_5194ff5ab0778f5a0db1111c162104f7
#
_entry.id   5194ff5ab0778f5a0db1111c162104f7
#
_cell.length_a   1.000
_cell.length_b   1.000
_cell.length_c   1.000
_cell.angle_alpha   90.00
_cell.angle_beta   90.00
_cell.angle_gamma   90.00
#
_symmetry.space_group_name_H-M   'P 1'
#
loop_
_entity.id
_entity.type
_entity.pdbx_description
1 polymer ?
#
loop_
_entity_poly.entity_id
_entity_poly.type
_entity_poly.pdbx_seq_one_letter_code
_entity_poly.pdbx_strand_id
1 'polypeptide(L)'
;METQRLLLREMNPDDFQALFQVLGDPETMWHYPYTFDGKHVRDWIERNMNRYRKDGFGLWAVCLKDTSELIGDCGLTLQNINGEMLPEIGFHIRRDCQRKGYANEAARAVRNWAFRNTDYPALYSYCKYTNEPSFRTAESIGMRFACEYPDEINGKTHVSVITREEWLNVLTENMIRWAENKLGSREYAGWCLSFIEDALEKSNVIEIFGGDSAKESALLYADGMRQGIPERGAFVFYDCICQGPDGPINWGHCGISLGDSKIIHAWDTVRIDDYREIEAMTALSGDRPKTIGWVPIERVLKQKPWGIGV
;
A
#
# COMPACT_ATOMS: atom_id res chain seq x y z
N MET A 1 6.11 -8.60 6.03
CA MET A 1 5.35 -8.16 4.82
C MET A 1 5.73 -9.03 3.65
N GLU A 2 4.75 -9.45 2.85
CA GLU A 2 4.99 -10.22 1.64
C GLU A 2 4.65 -9.41 0.40
N THR A 3 5.39 -9.64 -0.68
CA THR A 3 5.15 -9.09 -2.01
C THR A 3 5.10 -10.23 -3.03
N GLN A 4 5.09 -9.92 -4.31
CA GLN A 4 5.10 -10.95 -5.35
C GLN A 4 6.36 -11.83 -5.28
N ARG A 5 7.54 -11.24 -5.06
CA ARG A 5 8.84 -11.93 -5.10
C ARG A 5 9.61 -11.89 -3.78
N LEU A 6 9.20 -11.05 -2.83
CA LEU A 6 9.98 -10.75 -1.62
C LEU A 6 9.19 -11.05 -0.35
N LEU A 7 9.94 -11.47 0.67
CA LEU A 7 9.54 -11.49 2.07
C LEU A 7 10.37 -10.46 2.84
N LEU A 8 9.71 -9.46 3.43
CA LEU A 8 10.32 -8.50 4.34
C LEU A 8 9.99 -8.94 5.78
N ARG A 9 11.00 -9.33 6.54
CA ARG A 9 10.89 -9.79 7.93
C ARG A 9 11.82 -9.03 8.86
N GLU A 10 11.58 -9.06 10.13
CA GLU A 10 12.51 -8.52 11.12
C GLU A 10 13.88 -9.18 10.99
N MET A 11 14.91 -8.38 11.20
CA MET A 11 16.29 -8.86 11.27
C MET A 11 16.53 -9.60 12.58
N ASN A 12 17.44 -10.55 12.54
CA ASN A 12 17.96 -11.24 13.71
C ASN A 12 19.50 -11.39 13.60
N PRO A 13 20.21 -11.83 14.67
CA PRO A 13 21.66 -11.93 14.64
C PRO A 13 22.23 -12.89 13.58
N ASP A 14 21.45 -13.87 13.12
CA ASP A 14 21.89 -14.85 12.11
C ASP A 14 21.98 -14.23 10.70
N ASP A 15 21.37 -13.05 10.50
CA ASP A 15 21.42 -12.31 9.24
C ASP A 15 22.77 -11.63 8.98
N PHE A 16 23.67 -11.67 9.98
CA PHE A 16 24.96 -10.97 9.92
C PHE A 16 25.74 -11.24 8.64
N GLN A 17 25.92 -12.51 8.27
CA GLN A 17 26.76 -12.87 7.13
C GLN A 17 26.18 -12.35 5.80
N ALA A 18 24.87 -12.46 5.63
CA ALA A 18 24.20 -11.99 4.42
C ALA A 18 24.17 -10.46 4.34
N LEU A 19 23.89 -9.77 5.45
CA LEU A 19 23.93 -8.31 5.50
C LEU A 19 25.35 -7.75 5.33
N PHE A 20 26.37 -8.46 5.80
CA PHE A 20 27.75 -8.06 5.57
C PHE A 20 28.13 -8.10 4.09
N GLN A 21 27.57 -9.04 3.31
CA GLN A 21 27.74 -9.05 1.85
C GLN A 21 27.07 -7.86 1.15
N VAL A 22 26.12 -7.21 1.80
CA VAL A 22 25.44 -6.00 1.28
C VAL A 22 26.17 -4.74 1.73
N LEU A 23 26.28 -4.52 3.05
CA LEU A 23 26.74 -3.28 3.67
C LEU A 23 28.26 -3.19 3.73
N GLY A 24 28.97 -4.31 3.67
CA GLY A 24 30.44 -4.38 3.60
C GLY A 24 30.99 -4.34 2.17
N ASP A 25 30.15 -4.37 1.15
CA ASP A 25 30.59 -4.29 -0.25
C ASP A 25 30.82 -2.82 -0.66
N PRO A 26 32.06 -2.42 -1.04
CA PRO A 26 32.36 -1.05 -1.44
C PRO A 26 31.56 -0.55 -2.64
N GLU A 27 31.15 -1.43 -3.54
CA GLU A 27 30.40 -1.03 -4.71
C GLU A 27 28.90 -0.85 -4.42
N THR A 28 28.34 -1.64 -3.52
CA THR A 28 26.98 -1.41 -3.00
C THR A 28 26.94 -0.11 -2.20
N MET A 29 27.97 0.16 -1.39
CA MET A 29 28.05 1.33 -0.51
C MET A 29 28.79 2.53 -1.15
N TRP A 30 28.93 2.56 -2.48
CA TRP A 30 29.68 3.60 -3.21
C TRP A 30 29.28 5.04 -2.88
N HIS A 31 28.01 5.27 -2.57
CA HIS A 31 27.50 6.60 -2.24
C HIS A 31 27.61 6.95 -0.75
N TYR A 32 28.04 6.00 0.08
CA TYR A 32 28.26 6.21 1.51
C TYR A 32 29.71 6.64 1.77
N PRO A 33 29.98 7.40 2.84
CA PRO A 33 31.32 7.87 3.15
C PRO A 33 32.30 6.75 3.54
N TYR A 34 31.77 5.58 3.90
CA TYR A 34 32.54 4.39 4.28
C TYR A 34 31.72 3.11 4.06
N THR A 35 32.40 1.99 3.94
CA THR A 35 31.78 0.67 4.00
C THR A 35 31.73 0.18 5.44
N PHE A 36 30.77 -0.68 5.72
CA PHE A 36 30.60 -1.21 7.06
C PHE A 36 31.57 -2.38 7.29
N ASP A 37 32.31 -2.34 8.39
CA ASP A 37 33.00 -3.51 8.93
C ASP A 37 32.04 -4.41 9.70
N GLY A 38 32.55 -5.56 10.17
CA GLY A 38 31.73 -6.53 10.88
C GLY A 38 31.13 -5.98 12.19
N LYS A 39 31.75 -4.99 12.83
CA LYS A 39 31.16 -4.34 14.01
C LYS A 39 29.97 -3.47 13.61
N HIS A 40 30.14 -2.63 12.60
CA HIS A 40 29.08 -1.75 12.10
C HIS A 40 27.84 -2.55 11.65
N VAL A 41 28.01 -3.71 11.02
CA VAL A 41 26.89 -4.56 10.61
C VAL A 41 26.16 -5.16 11.82
N ARG A 42 26.89 -5.63 12.86
CA ARG A 42 26.25 -6.08 14.10
C ARG A 42 25.46 -4.97 14.79
N ASP A 43 26.08 -3.79 14.92
CA ASP A 43 25.43 -2.60 15.49
C ASP A 43 24.19 -2.19 14.67
N TRP A 44 24.19 -2.41 13.34
CA TRP A 44 23.07 -2.14 12.44
C TRP A 44 21.89 -3.08 12.71
N ILE A 45 22.17 -4.38 12.83
CA ILE A 45 21.14 -5.39 13.16
C ILE A 45 20.55 -5.07 14.54
N GLU A 46 21.37 -4.88 15.55
CA GLU A 46 20.93 -4.59 16.91
C GLU A 46 20.08 -3.30 16.97
N ARG A 47 20.49 -2.26 16.24
CA ARG A 47 19.74 -1.01 16.15
C ARG A 47 18.36 -1.21 15.55
N ASN A 48 18.23 -2.01 14.49
CA ASN A 48 16.92 -2.29 13.90
C ASN A 48 16.06 -3.19 14.80
N MET A 49 16.64 -4.20 15.47
CA MET A 49 15.93 -4.99 16.50
C MET A 49 15.41 -4.11 17.65
N ASN A 50 16.16 -3.08 18.03
CA ASN A 50 15.72 -2.11 19.04
C ASN A 50 14.60 -1.21 18.53
N ARG A 51 14.65 -0.78 17.26
CA ARG A 51 13.60 0.01 16.61
C ARG A 51 12.27 -0.77 16.54
N TYR A 52 12.27 -2.05 16.19
CA TYR A 52 11.05 -2.88 16.20
C TYR A 52 10.36 -2.88 17.56
N ARG A 53 11.14 -2.98 18.65
CA ARG A 53 10.61 -2.97 20.03
C ARG A 53 10.11 -1.60 20.48
N LYS A 54 10.81 -0.52 20.07
CA LYS A 54 10.54 0.85 20.53
C LYS A 54 9.51 1.54 19.66
N ASP A 55 9.68 1.46 18.35
CA ASP A 55 8.94 2.26 17.37
C ASP A 55 7.86 1.42 16.63
N GLY A 56 7.93 0.08 16.77
CA GLY A 56 7.05 -0.86 16.03
C GLY A 56 7.48 -1.10 14.59
N PHE A 57 8.58 -0.47 14.13
CA PHE A 57 9.12 -0.60 12.79
C PHE A 57 10.64 -0.36 12.76
N GLY A 58 11.28 -0.68 11.66
CA GLY A 58 12.71 -0.51 11.40
C GLY A 58 13.01 -0.89 9.95
N LEU A 59 14.29 -1.08 9.62
CA LEU A 59 14.64 -1.72 8.35
C LEU A 59 14.46 -3.23 8.50
N TRP A 60 13.67 -3.82 7.62
CA TRP A 60 13.44 -5.26 7.54
C TRP A 60 14.45 -5.92 6.61
N ALA A 61 14.82 -7.16 6.90
CA ALA A 61 15.57 -8.02 5.98
C ALA A 61 14.72 -8.29 4.74
N VAL A 62 15.27 -8.05 3.55
CA VAL A 62 14.63 -8.35 2.26
C VAL A 62 15.12 -9.69 1.78
N CYS A 63 14.21 -10.69 1.75
CA CYS A 63 14.51 -12.04 1.33
C CYS A 63 13.75 -12.39 0.04
N LEU A 64 14.39 -13.14 -0.86
CA LEU A 64 13.72 -13.74 -2.02
C LEU A 64 12.78 -14.86 -1.55
N LYS A 65 11.53 -14.89 -2.05
CA LYS A 65 10.55 -15.91 -1.62
C LYS A 65 10.89 -17.31 -2.11
N ASP A 66 11.51 -17.44 -3.28
CA ASP A 66 11.84 -18.71 -3.91
C ASP A 66 13.04 -19.42 -3.26
N THR A 67 14.03 -18.66 -2.79
CA THR A 67 15.27 -19.19 -2.22
C THR A 67 15.45 -18.93 -0.74
N SER A 68 14.63 -18.06 -0.15
CA SER A 68 14.78 -17.50 1.20
C SER A 68 16.09 -16.74 1.40
N GLU A 69 16.82 -16.42 0.34
CA GLU A 69 18.08 -15.71 0.37
C GLU A 69 17.86 -14.23 0.75
N LEU A 70 18.57 -13.75 1.77
CA LEU A 70 18.60 -12.34 2.12
C LEU A 70 19.45 -11.58 1.11
N ILE A 71 18.85 -10.59 0.44
CA ILE A 71 19.46 -9.80 -0.62
C ILE A 71 19.63 -8.31 -0.25
N GLY A 72 19.22 -7.90 0.93
CA GLY A 72 19.29 -6.51 1.35
C GLY A 72 18.43 -6.18 2.55
N ASP A 73 18.22 -4.91 2.77
CA ASP A 73 17.24 -4.39 3.72
C ASP A 73 16.38 -3.28 3.11
N CYS A 74 15.19 -3.11 3.66
CA CYS A 74 14.29 -2.00 3.32
C CYS A 74 13.32 -1.77 4.47
N GLY A 75 13.00 -0.52 4.79
CA GLY A 75 12.06 -0.26 5.85
C GLY A 75 11.81 1.20 6.16
N LEU A 76 11.06 1.41 7.25
CA LEU A 76 10.73 2.73 7.77
C LEU A 76 11.61 3.02 8.99
N THR A 77 12.19 4.21 9.05
CA THR A 77 12.97 4.67 10.19
C THR A 77 12.71 6.15 10.47
N LEU A 78 12.94 6.59 11.71
CA LEU A 78 12.97 8.01 12.03
C LEU A 78 14.40 8.52 11.84
N GLN A 79 14.57 9.52 10.99
CA GLN A 79 15.87 10.10 10.65
C GLN A 79 15.84 11.63 10.81
N ASN A 80 16.97 12.17 11.21
CA ASN A 80 17.16 13.63 11.20
C ASN A 80 17.45 14.07 9.76
N ILE A 81 16.48 14.71 9.14
CA ILE A 81 16.60 15.26 7.78
C ILE A 81 16.54 16.79 7.91
N ASN A 82 17.62 17.46 7.64
CA ASN A 82 17.73 18.93 7.73
C ASN A 82 17.25 19.52 9.08
N GLY A 83 17.56 18.84 10.19
CA GLY A 83 17.21 19.30 11.54
C GLY A 83 15.87 18.80 12.07
N GLU A 84 15.08 18.10 11.27
CA GLU A 84 13.77 17.56 11.66
C GLU A 84 13.80 16.03 11.71
N MET A 85 13.14 15.43 12.73
CA MET A 85 12.95 13.98 12.82
C MET A 85 11.78 13.55 11.96
N LEU A 86 12.06 12.93 10.81
CA LEU A 86 11.09 12.58 9.78
C LEU A 86 11.06 11.07 9.52
N PRO A 87 9.88 10.51 9.16
CA PRO A 87 9.77 9.09 8.77
C PRO A 87 10.37 8.87 7.39
N GLU A 88 11.41 8.05 7.34
CA GLU A 88 12.22 7.82 6.14
C GLU A 88 12.10 6.38 5.67
N ILE A 89 11.91 6.20 4.36
CA ILE A 89 12.02 4.91 3.68
C ILE A 89 13.45 4.75 3.18
N GLY A 90 14.20 3.84 3.83
CA GLY A 90 15.55 3.46 3.45
C GLY A 90 15.62 2.08 2.83
N PHE A 91 16.62 1.84 1.98
CA PHE A 91 16.83 0.54 1.35
C PHE A 91 18.28 0.35 0.89
N HIS A 92 18.76 -0.89 1.00
CA HIS A 92 20.02 -1.36 0.42
C HIS A 92 19.77 -2.70 -0.24
N ILE A 93 20.21 -2.87 -1.47
CA ILE A 93 20.10 -4.15 -2.22
C ILE A 93 21.47 -4.57 -2.69
N ARG A 94 21.83 -5.82 -2.42
CA ARG A 94 23.09 -6.45 -2.84
C ARG A 94 23.30 -6.25 -4.35
N ARG A 95 24.51 -5.96 -4.73
CA ARG A 95 24.89 -5.54 -6.08
C ARG A 95 24.37 -6.46 -7.19
N ASP A 96 24.55 -7.78 -7.05
CA ASP A 96 24.11 -8.77 -8.03
C ASP A 96 22.57 -8.89 -8.14
N CYS A 97 21.84 -8.33 -7.17
CA CYS A 97 20.38 -8.24 -7.12
C CYS A 97 19.83 -6.88 -7.56
N GLN A 98 20.68 -5.88 -7.80
CA GLN A 98 20.27 -4.57 -8.30
C GLN A 98 19.74 -4.63 -9.74
N ARG A 99 18.99 -3.58 -10.14
CA ARG A 99 18.37 -3.43 -11.48
C ARG A 99 17.38 -4.55 -11.85
N LYS A 100 16.96 -5.38 -10.90
CA LYS A 100 15.91 -6.41 -11.07
C LYS A 100 14.55 -5.97 -10.52
N GLY A 101 14.45 -4.72 -10.06
CA GLY A 101 13.22 -4.12 -9.52
C GLY A 101 12.95 -4.42 -8.04
N TYR A 102 13.81 -5.14 -7.35
CA TYR A 102 13.60 -5.51 -5.94
C TYR A 102 13.53 -4.31 -4.99
N ALA A 103 14.38 -3.29 -5.17
CA ALA A 103 14.31 -2.07 -4.37
C ALA A 103 12.93 -1.38 -4.50
N ASN A 104 12.42 -1.24 -5.74
CA ASN A 104 11.10 -0.66 -6.00
C ASN A 104 9.97 -1.46 -5.38
N GLU A 105 10.03 -2.79 -5.48
CA GLU A 105 9.03 -3.69 -4.90
C GLU A 105 9.01 -3.61 -3.38
N ALA A 106 10.18 -3.66 -2.74
CA ALA A 106 10.32 -3.54 -1.29
C ALA A 106 9.88 -2.16 -0.78
N ALA A 107 10.40 -1.07 -1.38
CA ALA A 107 10.07 0.29 -0.97
C ALA A 107 8.59 0.64 -1.16
N ARG A 108 7.94 0.10 -2.21
CA ARG A 108 6.48 0.23 -2.41
C ARG A 108 5.69 -0.49 -1.32
N ALA A 109 6.10 -1.69 -0.94
CA ALA A 109 5.47 -2.42 0.15
C ALA A 109 5.63 -1.68 1.48
N VAL A 110 6.82 -1.15 1.77
CA VAL A 110 7.10 -0.34 2.97
C VAL A 110 6.26 0.95 2.98
N ARG A 111 6.19 1.68 1.86
CA ARG A 111 5.33 2.88 1.72
C ARG A 111 3.87 2.57 2.04
N ASN A 112 3.33 1.51 1.43
CA ASN A 112 1.94 1.11 1.62
C ASN A 112 1.70 0.65 3.07
N TRP A 113 2.63 -0.11 3.65
CA TRP A 113 2.58 -0.52 5.06
C TRP A 113 2.62 0.71 5.98
N ALA A 114 3.53 1.64 5.76
CA ALA A 114 3.69 2.84 6.59
C ALA A 114 2.41 3.67 6.63
N PHE A 115 1.82 4.02 5.47
CA PHE A 115 0.58 4.80 5.44
C PHE A 115 -0.65 4.06 5.99
N ARG A 116 -0.66 2.72 5.96
CA ARG A 116 -1.75 1.91 6.53
C ARG A 116 -1.64 1.73 8.04
N ASN A 117 -0.43 1.72 8.60
CA ASN A 117 -0.18 1.36 9.99
C ASN A 117 0.31 2.52 10.88
N THR A 118 0.51 3.70 10.29
CA THR A 118 0.91 4.92 11.02
C THR A 118 0.06 6.10 10.58
N ASP A 119 0.07 7.19 11.36
CA ASP A 119 -0.63 8.43 11.02
C ASP A 119 0.29 9.50 10.43
N TYR A 120 1.49 9.13 9.96
CA TYR A 120 2.39 10.09 9.34
C TYR A 120 1.74 10.77 8.13
N PRO A 121 1.78 12.11 8.06
CA PRO A 121 1.18 12.86 6.95
C PRO A 121 2.02 12.77 5.67
N ALA A 122 3.31 12.45 5.80
CA ALA A 122 4.23 12.29 4.68
C ALA A 122 5.33 11.29 5.02
N LEU A 123 5.91 10.68 3.99
CA LEU A 123 7.10 9.82 4.07
C LEU A 123 8.21 10.41 3.21
N TYR A 124 9.43 10.27 3.68
CA TYR A 124 10.62 10.83 3.07
C TYR A 124 11.59 9.73 2.63
N SER A 125 12.47 10.04 1.72
CA SER A 125 13.69 9.29 1.41
C SER A 125 14.78 10.28 1.10
N TYR A 126 16.00 10.03 1.58
CA TYR A 126 17.10 10.92 1.31
C TYR A 126 18.37 10.16 0.92
N CYS A 127 19.20 10.78 0.12
CA CYS A 127 20.47 10.20 -0.28
C CYS A 127 21.46 11.31 -0.68
N LYS A 128 22.70 10.92 -0.89
CA LYS A 128 23.70 11.82 -1.51
C LYS A 128 23.18 12.28 -2.87
N TYR A 129 23.32 13.56 -3.18
CA TYR A 129 22.79 14.17 -4.43
C TYR A 129 23.29 13.50 -5.73
N THR A 130 24.40 12.75 -5.67
CA THR A 130 24.92 11.97 -6.82
C THR A 130 24.37 10.55 -6.90
N ASN A 131 23.55 10.11 -5.93
CA ASN A 131 22.99 8.77 -5.90
C ASN A 131 21.69 8.69 -6.72
N GLU A 132 21.83 8.85 -8.04
CA GLU A 132 20.71 8.81 -8.98
C GLU A 132 19.85 7.52 -8.88
N PRO A 133 20.41 6.31 -8.71
CA PRO A 133 19.62 5.11 -8.52
C PRO A 133 18.68 5.17 -7.32
N SER A 134 19.07 5.80 -6.22
CA SER A 134 18.24 5.92 -5.01
C SER A 134 17.05 6.84 -5.23
N PHE A 135 17.27 8.07 -5.72
CA PHE A 135 16.11 8.96 -5.93
C PHE A 135 15.21 8.53 -7.11
N ARG A 136 15.72 7.82 -8.12
CA ARG A 136 14.87 7.17 -9.13
C ARG A 136 13.99 6.06 -8.54
N THR A 137 14.51 5.31 -7.56
CA THR A 137 13.70 4.34 -6.81
C THR A 137 12.60 5.05 -6.02
N ALA A 138 12.93 6.17 -5.33
CA ALA A 138 11.95 6.99 -4.64
C ALA A 138 10.87 7.54 -5.59
N GLU A 139 11.25 8.06 -6.75
CA GLU A 139 10.31 8.51 -7.80
C GLU A 139 9.39 7.38 -8.27
N SER A 140 9.92 6.17 -8.47
CA SER A 140 9.16 5.01 -8.94
C SER A 140 8.07 4.52 -7.97
N ILE A 141 8.19 4.88 -6.70
CA ILE A 141 7.17 4.63 -5.67
C ILE A 141 6.27 5.85 -5.40
N GLY A 142 6.33 6.86 -6.27
CA GLY A 142 5.47 8.04 -6.23
C GLY A 142 5.99 9.20 -5.41
N MET A 143 7.22 9.15 -4.92
CA MET A 143 7.85 10.30 -4.25
C MET A 143 8.27 11.34 -5.29
N ARG A 144 8.17 12.60 -4.93
CA ARG A 144 8.68 13.73 -5.72
C ARG A 144 9.87 14.38 -5.04
N PHE A 145 10.64 15.12 -5.79
CA PHE A 145 11.67 16.00 -5.23
C PHE A 145 11.08 16.97 -4.21
N ALA A 146 11.70 17.06 -3.05
CA ALA A 146 11.35 18.03 -2.00
C ALA A 146 12.35 19.17 -1.93
N CYS A 147 13.60 18.86 -1.64
CA CYS A 147 14.68 19.83 -1.53
C CYS A 147 16.06 19.19 -1.62
N GLU A 148 17.08 20.03 -1.72
CA GLU A 148 18.46 19.68 -1.42
C GLU A 148 19.02 20.63 -0.37
N TYR A 149 19.87 20.11 0.52
CA TYR A 149 20.55 20.92 1.53
C TYR A 149 22.03 20.53 1.68
N PRO A 150 22.89 21.47 2.09
CA PRO A 150 24.29 21.16 2.42
C PRO A 150 24.36 20.19 3.61
N ASP A 151 25.21 19.19 3.50
CA ASP A 151 25.38 18.13 4.49
C ASP A 151 26.86 17.78 4.62
N GLU A 152 27.40 17.72 5.84
CA GLU A 152 28.83 17.47 6.08
C GLU A 152 29.26 16.07 5.61
N ILE A 153 28.33 15.09 5.66
CA ILE A 153 28.60 13.69 5.27
C ILE A 153 28.52 13.52 3.76
N ASN A 154 27.45 14.03 3.15
CA ASN A 154 27.15 13.85 1.73
C ASN A 154 27.70 14.98 0.83
N GLY A 155 28.20 16.07 1.44
CA GLY A 155 28.43 17.35 0.75
C GLY A 155 27.12 18.07 0.43
N LYS A 156 26.17 17.36 -0.16
CA LYS A 156 24.79 17.79 -0.40
C LYS A 156 23.86 16.57 -0.38
N THR A 157 22.76 16.70 0.34
CA THR A 157 21.72 15.66 0.46
C THR A 157 20.50 16.03 -0.37
N HIS A 158 20.06 15.09 -1.20
CA HIS A 158 18.81 15.11 -1.96
C HIS A 158 17.68 14.47 -1.13
N VAL A 159 16.53 15.13 -1.05
CA VAL A 159 15.35 14.66 -0.32
C VAL A 159 14.18 14.48 -1.26
N SER A 160 13.54 13.33 -1.19
CA SER A 160 12.27 13.01 -1.85
C SER A 160 11.16 12.86 -0.81
N VAL A 161 9.91 13.17 -1.19
CA VAL A 161 8.74 13.13 -0.30
C VAL A 161 7.52 12.61 -1.05
N ILE A 162 6.64 11.91 -0.32
CA ILE A 162 5.26 11.63 -0.73
C ILE A 162 4.34 11.90 0.46
N THR A 163 3.28 12.67 0.24
CA THR A 163 2.24 12.88 1.25
C THR A 163 1.22 11.76 1.25
N ARG A 164 0.50 11.59 2.37
CA ARG A 164 -0.63 10.65 2.46
C ARG A 164 -1.70 10.94 1.40
N GLU A 165 -2.00 12.20 1.16
CA GLU A 165 -2.96 12.61 0.14
C GLU A 165 -2.50 12.21 -1.26
N GLU A 166 -1.24 12.48 -1.62
CA GLU A 166 -0.66 12.05 -2.91
C GLU A 166 -0.72 10.53 -3.07
N TRP A 167 -0.43 9.78 -2.00
CA TRP A 167 -0.53 8.32 -2.01
C TRP A 167 -1.98 7.84 -2.24
N LEU A 168 -2.96 8.37 -1.51
CA LEU A 168 -4.38 8.03 -1.68
C LEU A 168 -4.88 8.36 -3.09
N ASN A 169 -4.48 9.50 -3.64
CA ASN A 169 -4.83 9.90 -5.00
C ASN A 169 -4.28 8.91 -6.04
N VAL A 170 -3.02 8.47 -5.90
CA VAL A 170 -2.43 7.46 -6.79
C VAL A 170 -3.21 6.14 -6.73
N LEU A 171 -3.55 5.66 -5.53
CA LEU A 171 -4.32 4.43 -5.37
C LEU A 171 -5.71 4.55 -6.00
N THR A 172 -6.38 5.66 -5.76
CA THR A 172 -7.72 5.96 -6.32
C THR A 172 -7.71 5.97 -7.84
N GLU A 173 -6.77 6.70 -8.46
CA GLU A 173 -6.72 6.78 -9.92
C GLU A 173 -6.35 5.46 -10.59
N ASN A 174 -5.48 4.67 -9.98
CA ASN A 174 -5.17 3.32 -10.45
C ASN A 174 -6.40 2.41 -10.38
N MET A 175 -7.10 2.41 -9.26
CA MET A 175 -8.32 1.64 -9.02
C MET A 175 -9.41 1.98 -10.05
N ILE A 176 -9.69 3.27 -10.25
CA ILE A 176 -10.72 3.73 -11.18
C ILE A 176 -10.34 3.35 -12.61
N ARG A 177 -9.11 3.60 -13.04
CA ARG A 177 -8.64 3.22 -14.37
C ARG A 177 -8.76 1.71 -14.62
N TRP A 178 -8.42 0.89 -13.63
CA TRP A 178 -8.58 -0.55 -13.73
C TRP A 178 -10.05 -0.94 -13.89
N ALA A 179 -10.95 -0.34 -13.10
CA ALA A 179 -12.38 -0.58 -13.17
C ALA A 179 -12.98 -0.14 -14.52
N GLU A 180 -12.60 1.03 -15.03
CA GLU A 180 -13.04 1.54 -16.33
C GLU A 180 -12.62 0.63 -17.50
N ASN A 181 -11.44 -0.01 -17.42
CA ASN A 181 -11.01 -0.98 -18.43
C ASN A 181 -11.87 -2.26 -18.46
N LYS A 182 -12.75 -2.46 -17.48
CA LYS A 182 -13.71 -3.58 -17.41
C LYS A 182 -15.11 -3.19 -17.86
N LEU A 183 -15.36 -1.95 -18.30
CA LEU A 183 -16.67 -1.50 -18.74
C LEU A 183 -17.28 -2.45 -19.81
N GLY A 184 -18.54 -2.83 -19.63
CA GLY A 184 -19.26 -3.77 -20.47
C GLY A 184 -18.92 -5.25 -20.24
N SER A 185 -17.92 -5.56 -19.43
CA SER A 185 -17.58 -6.94 -19.09
C SER A 185 -18.66 -7.61 -18.22
N ARG A 186 -18.88 -8.90 -18.46
CA ARG A 186 -19.75 -9.77 -17.63
C ARG A 186 -18.95 -10.61 -16.63
N GLU A 187 -17.64 -10.47 -16.58
CA GLU A 187 -16.75 -11.25 -15.72
C GLU A 187 -17.15 -11.15 -14.23
N TYR A 188 -17.66 -9.99 -13.82
CA TYR A 188 -18.07 -9.70 -12.44
C TYR A 188 -19.60 -9.66 -12.25
N ALA A 189 -20.41 -10.19 -13.18
CA ALA A 189 -21.86 -10.22 -13.04
C ALA A 189 -22.27 -10.97 -11.76
N GLY A 190 -22.93 -10.28 -10.82
CA GLY A 190 -23.29 -10.81 -9.51
C GLY A 190 -22.14 -10.85 -8.46
N TRP A 191 -20.96 -10.36 -8.80
CA TRP A 191 -19.75 -10.34 -7.93
C TRP A 191 -19.29 -8.90 -7.68
N CYS A 192 -20.22 -8.04 -7.27
CA CYS A 192 -19.96 -6.61 -7.10
C CYS A 192 -18.88 -6.32 -6.05
N LEU A 193 -18.79 -7.08 -4.95
CA LEU A 193 -17.75 -6.91 -3.94
C LEU A 193 -16.38 -7.28 -4.51
N SER A 194 -16.24 -8.46 -5.11
CA SER A 194 -14.99 -8.89 -5.75
C SER A 194 -14.53 -7.90 -6.84
N PHE A 195 -15.46 -7.25 -7.54
CA PHE A 195 -15.11 -6.23 -8.53
C PHE A 195 -14.43 -5.01 -7.91
N ILE A 196 -14.96 -4.45 -6.82
CA ILE A 196 -14.37 -3.27 -6.18
C ILE A 196 -13.08 -3.60 -5.43
N GLU A 197 -13.00 -4.79 -4.83
CA GLU A 197 -11.79 -5.29 -4.17
C GLU A 197 -10.67 -5.54 -5.19
N ASP A 198 -10.94 -6.30 -6.24
CA ASP A 198 -10.00 -6.55 -7.34
C ASP A 198 -9.51 -5.25 -7.99
N ALA A 199 -10.41 -4.26 -8.13
CA ALA A 199 -10.04 -2.96 -8.68
C ALA A 199 -8.99 -2.26 -7.80
N LEU A 200 -9.15 -2.29 -6.47
CA LEU A 200 -8.18 -1.69 -5.56
C LEU A 200 -6.92 -2.54 -5.42
N GLU A 201 -7.06 -3.83 -5.24
CA GLU A 201 -5.96 -4.76 -4.97
C GLU A 201 -5.04 -4.96 -6.17
N LYS A 202 -5.61 -5.37 -7.31
CA LYS A 202 -4.84 -5.72 -8.52
C LYS A 202 -4.15 -4.51 -9.14
N SER A 203 -4.79 -3.32 -9.05
CA SER A 203 -4.19 -2.11 -9.61
C SER A 203 -3.05 -1.53 -8.77
N ASN A 204 -3.03 -1.83 -7.46
CA ASN A 204 -2.10 -1.23 -6.50
C ASN A 204 -1.16 -2.23 -5.82
N VAL A 205 -1.32 -3.52 -6.09
CA VAL A 205 -0.54 -4.61 -5.46
C VAL A 205 -0.63 -4.51 -3.94
N ILE A 206 -1.85 -4.46 -3.44
CA ILE A 206 -2.19 -4.45 -2.01
C ILE A 206 -3.25 -5.52 -1.75
N GLU A 207 -3.45 -5.86 -0.50
CA GLU A 207 -4.52 -6.77 -0.08
C GLU A 207 -5.43 -6.05 0.91
N ILE A 208 -6.73 -6.21 0.73
CA ILE A 208 -7.77 -5.79 1.67
C ILE A 208 -8.67 -6.99 1.98
N PHE A 209 -9.44 -6.89 3.05
CA PHE A 209 -10.48 -7.86 3.37
C PHE A 209 -11.77 -7.11 3.66
N GLY A 210 -12.78 -7.35 2.84
CA GLY A 210 -14.09 -6.67 2.90
C GLY A 210 -15.24 -7.55 3.41
N GLY A 211 -14.99 -8.79 3.87
CA GLY A 211 -16.03 -9.76 4.18
C GLY A 211 -16.47 -10.58 2.96
N ASP A 212 -17.46 -11.46 3.12
CA ASP A 212 -17.90 -12.39 2.08
C ASP A 212 -19.03 -11.83 1.21
N SER A 213 -19.56 -10.65 1.57
CA SER A 213 -20.65 -9.99 0.83
C SER A 213 -20.56 -8.46 0.96
N ALA A 214 -21.17 -7.73 0.03
CA ALA A 214 -21.26 -6.27 0.10
C ALA A 214 -21.98 -5.80 1.38
N LYS A 215 -22.94 -6.59 1.90
CA LYS A 215 -23.62 -6.30 3.16
C LYS A 215 -22.68 -6.43 4.36
N GLU A 216 -21.88 -7.48 4.43
CA GLU A 216 -20.88 -7.67 5.49
C GLU A 216 -19.79 -6.59 5.42
N SER A 217 -19.34 -6.26 4.21
CA SER A 217 -18.40 -5.18 3.97
C SER A 217 -18.94 -3.84 4.50
N ALA A 218 -20.21 -3.50 4.22
CA ALA A 218 -20.85 -2.32 4.76
C ALA A 218 -20.89 -2.29 6.31
N LEU A 219 -21.12 -3.44 6.94
CA LEU A 219 -21.10 -3.57 8.41
C LEU A 219 -19.68 -3.43 8.97
N LEU A 220 -18.70 -4.01 8.30
CA LEU A 220 -17.29 -3.91 8.68
C LEU A 220 -16.75 -2.47 8.66
N TYR A 221 -17.29 -1.65 7.74
CA TYR A 221 -16.90 -0.24 7.60
C TYR A 221 -17.89 0.74 8.25
N ALA A 222 -18.82 0.27 9.08
CA ALA A 222 -19.89 1.09 9.62
C ALA A 222 -19.42 2.33 10.40
N ASP A 223 -18.28 2.24 11.08
CA ASP A 223 -17.64 3.35 11.83
C ASP A 223 -17.10 4.47 10.92
N GLY A 224 -16.86 4.18 9.64
CA GLY A 224 -16.44 5.16 8.62
C GLY A 224 -17.54 5.55 7.64
N MET A 225 -18.77 5.00 7.80
CA MET A 225 -19.87 5.21 6.86
C MET A 225 -20.35 6.66 6.85
N ARG A 226 -20.47 7.23 5.66
CA ARG A 226 -20.92 8.60 5.41
C ARG A 226 -22.17 8.61 4.53
N GLN A 227 -22.91 9.72 4.58
CA GLN A 227 -24.11 9.96 3.79
C GLN A 227 -23.89 11.06 2.75
N GLY A 228 -24.81 11.18 1.81
CA GLY A 228 -24.76 12.22 0.77
C GLY A 228 -23.96 11.78 -0.46
N ILE A 229 -23.47 12.76 -1.22
CA ILE A 229 -22.75 12.50 -2.47
C ILE A 229 -21.40 11.83 -2.14
N PRO A 230 -21.12 10.65 -2.68
CA PRO A 230 -19.88 9.95 -2.42
C PRO A 230 -18.69 10.67 -3.08
N GLU A 231 -17.59 10.83 -2.33
CA GLU A 231 -16.35 11.38 -2.86
C GLU A 231 -15.69 10.41 -3.85
N ARG A 232 -14.86 10.94 -4.75
CA ARG A 232 -14.14 10.14 -5.75
C ARG A 232 -13.25 9.07 -5.07
N GLY A 233 -13.39 7.83 -5.54
CA GLY A 233 -12.68 6.67 -4.99
C GLY A 233 -13.34 6.01 -3.78
N ALA A 234 -14.42 6.56 -3.26
CA ALA A 234 -15.17 5.96 -2.16
C ALA A 234 -15.84 4.64 -2.59
N PHE A 235 -15.95 3.70 -1.67
CA PHE A 235 -16.81 2.52 -1.82
C PHE A 235 -18.24 2.87 -1.40
N VAL A 236 -19.20 2.64 -2.28
CA VAL A 236 -20.61 2.95 -2.06
C VAL A 236 -21.35 1.64 -1.84
N PHE A 237 -22.21 1.59 -0.82
CA PHE A 237 -22.92 0.39 -0.40
C PHE A 237 -24.43 0.55 -0.40
N TYR A 238 -25.10 -0.54 -0.74
CA TYR A 238 -26.55 -0.65 -0.79
C TYR A 238 -27.01 -1.95 -0.11
N ASP A 239 -28.15 -1.91 0.60
CA ASP A 239 -28.93 -3.10 0.86
C ASP A 239 -29.49 -3.61 -0.46
N CYS A 240 -29.35 -4.89 -0.73
CA CYS A 240 -29.88 -5.53 -1.93
C CYS A 240 -30.28 -6.97 -1.58
N ILE A 241 -31.58 -7.23 -1.54
CA ILE A 241 -32.10 -8.55 -1.22
C ILE A 241 -32.21 -9.36 -2.50
N CYS A 242 -31.65 -10.55 -2.52
CA CYS A 242 -31.73 -11.50 -3.62
C CYS A 242 -32.23 -12.84 -3.10
N GLN A 243 -32.78 -13.68 -4.00
CA GLN A 243 -33.23 -15.02 -3.66
C GLN A 243 -32.00 -15.91 -3.36
N GLY A 244 -31.94 -16.44 -2.14
CA GLY A 244 -30.96 -17.44 -1.73
C GLY A 244 -31.55 -18.85 -1.70
N PRO A 245 -30.75 -19.88 -1.36
CA PRO A 245 -31.21 -21.28 -1.29
C PRO A 245 -32.35 -21.51 -0.28
N ASP A 246 -32.30 -20.81 0.86
CA ASP A 246 -33.24 -20.96 1.99
C ASP A 246 -34.22 -19.78 2.12
N GLY A 247 -34.32 -18.92 1.10
CA GLY A 247 -35.17 -17.74 1.10
C GLY A 247 -34.44 -16.44 0.75
N PRO A 248 -35.09 -15.27 0.93
CA PRO A 248 -34.48 -13.98 0.63
C PRO A 248 -33.30 -13.69 1.54
N ILE A 249 -32.17 -13.31 0.96
CA ILE A 249 -30.94 -12.96 1.67
C ILE A 249 -30.50 -11.56 1.21
N ASN A 250 -30.11 -10.68 2.15
CA ASN A 250 -29.50 -9.40 1.86
C ASN A 250 -27.99 -9.58 1.64
N TRP A 251 -27.60 -9.76 0.40
CA TRP A 251 -26.18 -9.82 0.00
C TRP A 251 -25.57 -8.43 -0.14
N GLY A 252 -26.39 -7.39 -0.20
CA GLY A 252 -25.97 -6.04 -0.51
C GLY A 252 -25.57 -5.85 -1.97
N HIS A 253 -25.22 -4.61 -2.30
CA HIS A 253 -24.59 -4.23 -3.56
C HIS A 253 -23.57 -3.15 -3.29
N CYS A 254 -22.56 -2.99 -4.14
CA CYS A 254 -21.53 -1.98 -3.98
C CYS A 254 -20.93 -1.53 -5.32
N GLY A 255 -20.25 -0.38 -5.28
CA GLY A 255 -19.53 0.21 -6.40
C GLY A 255 -18.47 1.20 -5.96
N ILE A 256 -17.69 1.70 -6.90
CA ILE A 256 -16.65 2.71 -6.71
C ILE A 256 -17.17 4.05 -7.21
N SER A 257 -17.09 5.08 -6.39
CA SER A 257 -17.44 6.44 -6.80
C SER A 257 -16.40 7.02 -7.78
N LEU A 258 -16.90 7.55 -8.90
CA LEU A 258 -16.08 8.30 -9.85
C LEU A 258 -16.05 9.81 -9.52
N GLY A 259 -16.78 10.24 -8.48
CA GLY A 259 -17.14 11.63 -8.24
C GLY A 259 -18.40 12.03 -9.05
N ASP A 260 -18.86 13.27 -8.85
CA ASP A 260 -20.00 13.86 -9.58
C ASP A 260 -21.26 12.97 -9.63
N SER A 261 -21.56 12.31 -8.52
CA SER A 261 -22.69 11.38 -8.36
C SER A 261 -22.59 10.08 -9.18
N LYS A 262 -21.53 9.84 -9.91
CA LYS A 262 -21.36 8.62 -10.71
C LYS A 262 -20.63 7.53 -9.94
N ILE A 263 -21.09 6.29 -10.11
CA ILE A 263 -20.40 5.10 -9.63
C ILE A 263 -20.16 4.11 -10.76
N ILE A 264 -19.05 3.40 -10.70
CA ILE A 264 -18.81 2.22 -11.52
C ILE A 264 -19.03 0.98 -10.65
N HIS A 265 -19.82 0.05 -11.13
CA HIS A 265 -20.21 -1.14 -10.38
C HIS A 265 -20.48 -2.33 -11.31
N ALA A 266 -20.47 -3.53 -10.75
CA ALA A 266 -20.82 -4.74 -11.47
C ALA A 266 -22.25 -5.17 -11.11
N TRP A 267 -23.19 -5.03 -12.06
CA TRP A 267 -24.57 -5.53 -11.96
C TRP A 267 -24.72 -6.80 -12.81
N ASP A 268 -25.35 -6.69 -13.97
CA ASP A 268 -25.33 -7.69 -15.04
C ASP A 268 -24.08 -7.59 -15.93
N THR A 269 -23.55 -6.39 -16.00
CA THR A 269 -22.25 -6.02 -16.60
C THR A 269 -21.58 -4.99 -15.71
N VAL A 270 -20.29 -4.72 -15.94
CA VAL A 270 -19.63 -3.55 -15.37
C VAL A 270 -20.13 -2.30 -16.08
N ARG A 271 -20.72 -1.36 -15.33
CA ARG A 271 -21.40 -0.18 -15.87
C ARG A 271 -21.22 1.05 -14.99
N ILE A 272 -21.57 2.20 -15.53
CA ILE A 272 -21.56 3.48 -14.79
C ILE A 272 -23.00 4.00 -14.73
N ASP A 273 -23.48 4.28 -13.50
CA ASP A 273 -24.78 4.87 -13.24
C ASP A 273 -24.66 6.01 -12.22
N ASP A 274 -25.70 6.84 -12.10
CA ASP A 274 -25.82 7.75 -10.95
C ASP A 274 -26.10 6.91 -9.69
N TYR A 275 -25.42 7.23 -8.58
CA TYR A 275 -25.53 6.41 -7.36
C TYR A 275 -26.94 6.32 -6.80
N ARG A 276 -27.82 7.28 -7.11
CA ARG A 276 -29.25 7.28 -6.73
C ARG A 276 -30.10 6.44 -7.66
N GLU A 277 -29.71 6.34 -8.94
CA GLU A 277 -30.44 5.54 -9.94
C GLU A 277 -30.33 4.04 -9.67
N ILE A 278 -29.31 3.61 -8.90
CA ILE A 278 -29.20 2.22 -8.43
C ILE A 278 -30.43 1.78 -7.66
N GLU A 279 -31.06 2.68 -6.87
CA GLU A 279 -32.32 2.38 -6.14
C GLU A 279 -33.53 2.12 -7.06
N ALA A 280 -33.45 2.52 -8.31
CA ALA A 280 -34.49 2.24 -9.32
C ALA A 280 -34.25 0.91 -10.05
N MET A 281 -33.07 0.29 -9.92
CA MET A 281 -32.77 -1.00 -10.51
C MET A 281 -33.55 -2.10 -9.79
N THR A 282 -33.86 -3.17 -10.51
CA THR A 282 -34.57 -4.31 -9.94
C THR A 282 -33.64 -5.52 -9.91
N ALA A 283 -33.40 -6.08 -8.74
CA ALA A 283 -32.66 -7.32 -8.56
C ALA A 283 -33.46 -8.51 -9.14
N LEU A 284 -32.79 -9.65 -9.35
CA LEU A 284 -33.45 -10.86 -9.84
C LEU A 284 -34.62 -11.37 -8.92
N SER A 285 -34.57 -11.00 -7.64
CA SER A 285 -35.63 -11.26 -6.66
C SER A 285 -36.86 -10.36 -6.82
N GLY A 286 -36.79 -9.30 -7.64
CA GLY A 286 -37.80 -8.24 -7.72
C GLY A 286 -37.61 -7.09 -6.72
N ASP A 287 -36.69 -7.21 -5.76
CA ASP A 287 -36.40 -6.15 -4.79
C ASP A 287 -35.51 -5.05 -5.40
N ARG A 288 -35.57 -3.86 -4.78
CA ARG A 288 -34.79 -2.70 -5.19
C ARG A 288 -33.71 -2.43 -4.17
N PRO A 289 -32.47 -2.09 -4.61
CA PRO A 289 -31.43 -1.66 -3.72
C PRO A 289 -31.83 -0.42 -2.92
N LYS A 290 -31.27 -0.30 -1.70
CA LYS A 290 -31.42 0.91 -0.86
C LYS A 290 -30.04 1.36 -0.42
N THR A 291 -29.73 2.63 -0.62
CA THR A 291 -28.46 3.20 -0.22
C THR A 291 -28.22 3.05 1.29
N ILE A 292 -27.11 2.42 1.68
CA ILE A 292 -26.61 2.39 3.06
C ILE A 292 -25.74 3.64 3.30
N GLY A 293 -24.87 3.96 2.37
CA GLY A 293 -23.92 5.06 2.45
C GLY A 293 -22.64 4.75 1.69
N TRP A 294 -21.60 5.50 1.98
CA TRP A 294 -20.29 5.35 1.34
C TRP A 294 -19.15 5.47 2.36
N VAL A 295 -18.01 4.91 2.01
CA VAL A 295 -16.81 4.87 2.87
C VAL A 295 -15.60 5.37 2.07
N PRO A 296 -14.83 6.33 2.60
CA PRO A 296 -13.61 6.80 1.94
C PRO A 296 -12.57 5.67 1.85
N ILE A 297 -11.81 5.68 0.75
CA ILE A 297 -10.75 4.69 0.52
C ILE A 297 -9.75 4.60 1.69
N GLU A 298 -9.47 5.70 2.35
CA GLU A 298 -8.59 5.72 3.53
C GLU A 298 -9.09 4.79 4.64
N ARG A 299 -10.41 4.76 4.89
CA ARG A 299 -11.00 3.85 5.90
C ARG A 299 -10.91 2.39 5.47
N VAL A 300 -11.10 2.11 4.18
CA VAL A 300 -10.94 0.76 3.62
C VAL A 300 -9.51 0.26 3.81
N LEU A 301 -8.52 1.12 3.61
CA LEU A 301 -7.10 0.79 3.73
C LEU A 301 -6.61 0.62 5.18
N LYS A 302 -7.27 1.25 6.16
CA LYS A 302 -6.93 1.16 7.60
C LYS A 302 -7.39 -0.15 8.27
N GLN A 303 -7.81 -1.15 7.51
CA GLN A 303 -8.16 -2.44 8.09
C GLN A 303 -6.96 -3.09 8.77
N LYS A 304 -7.16 -3.48 10.02
CA LYS A 304 -6.23 -4.40 10.70
C LYS A 304 -6.37 -5.75 10.00
N PRO A 305 -5.24 -6.38 9.59
CA PRO A 305 -5.31 -7.76 9.14
C PRO A 305 -5.94 -8.60 10.25
N TRP A 306 -6.86 -9.48 9.88
CA TRP A 306 -7.47 -10.44 10.81
C TRP A 306 -6.36 -11.19 11.54
N GLY A 307 -6.35 -11.03 12.88
CA GLY A 307 -5.72 -11.85 13.87
C GLY A 307 -4.53 -12.69 13.42
N ILE A 308 -3.31 -12.15 13.57
CA ILE A 308 -2.27 -12.96 14.18
C ILE A 308 -2.57 -12.87 15.68
N GLY A 309 -3.32 -13.86 16.16
CA GLY A 309 -3.52 -14.09 17.60
C GLY A 309 -2.16 -14.24 18.25
N VAL A 310 -1.97 -13.50 19.31
CA VAL A 310 -0.90 -13.63 20.31
C VAL A 310 -0.90 -15.05 20.87
#